data_eb6332009963b74ebec109f6b95b5249
#
_entry.id   eb6332009963b74ebec109f6b95b5249
#
_cell.length_a   1.000
_cell.length_b   1.000
_cell.length_c   1.000
_cell.angle_alpha   90.00
_cell.angle_beta   90.00
_cell.angle_gamma   90.00
#
_symmetry.space_group_name_H-M   'P 1'
#
loop_
_entity.id
_entity.type
_entity.pdbx_description
1 polymer ?
#
loop_
_entity_poly.entity_id
_entity_poly.type
_entity_poly.pdbx_seq_one_letter_code
_entity_poly.pdbx_strand_id
1 'polypeptide(L)'
;MNTTLPASSGAGQDTRIIALIGTGHFLSHFYMLCLPPLFLVWREEFGASYAELGLAVALMSGTTALLQTPVGFAVDRYGARPFLVGGTLIMALSISAMAFAPGVWALWLLAILSGVG
;
A
#
# COMPACT_ATOMS: atom_id res chain seq x y z
N MET A 1 12.59 -28.61 35.46
CA MET A 1 12.43 -27.43 34.61
C MET A 1 11.71 -27.89 33.33
N ASN A 2 10.35 -27.86 33.33
CA ASN A 2 9.53 -28.29 32.20
C ASN A 2 9.42 -27.13 31.21
N THR A 3 10.26 -27.12 30.19
CA THR A 3 10.08 -26.28 29.01
C THR A 3 9.00 -26.93 28.15
N THR A 4 7.74 -26.60 28.39
CA THR A 4 6.68 -26.90 27.42
C THR A 4 6.93 -26.01 26.20
N LEU A 5 7.42 -26.61 25.12
CA LEU A 5 7.46 -25.97 23.82
C LEU A 5 6.02 -25.55 23.46
N PRO A 6 5.81 -24.32 22.93
CA PRO A 6 4.48 -23.94 22.48
C PRO A 6 4.01 -24.94 21.44
N ALA A 7 2.74 -25.37 21.57
CA ALA A 7 2.12 -26.29 20.61
C ALA A 7 2.33 -25.74 19.20
N SER A 8 2.90 -26.57 18.30
CA SER A 8 3.07 -26.23 16.91
C SER A 8 1.70 -25.84 16.34
N SER A 9 1.56 -24.60 15.90
CA SER A 9 0.42 -24.19 15.07
C SER A 9 0.33 -25.22 13.93
N GLY A 10 -0.83 -25.84 13.73
CA GLY A 10 -0.93 -26.91 12.74
C GLY A 10 -0.50 -26.40 11.36
N ALA A 11 0.25 -27.20 10.58
CA ALA A 11 0.80 -26.82 9.28
C ALA A 11 -0.23 -26.14 8.35
N GLY A 12 -1.52 -26.48 8.47
CA GLY A 12 -2.62 -25.85 7.74
C GLY A 12 -2.88 -24.40 8.15
N GLN A 13 -2.71 -24.07 9.43
CA GLN A 13 -2.86 -22.69 9.93
C GLN A 13 -1.71 -21.81 9.46
N ASP A 14 -0.49 -22.32 9.50
CA ASP A 14 0.69 -21.60 9.04
C ASP A 14 0.63 -21.32 7.54
N THR A 15 0.23 -22.32 6.75
CA THR A 15 0.02 -22.17 5.30
C THR A 15 -1.03 -21.09 5.00
N ARG A 16 -2.14 -21.08 5.75
CA ARG A 16 -3.19 -20.06 5.56
C ARG A 16 -2.69 -18.65 5.89
N ILE A 17 -1.93 -18.50 6.97
CA ILE A 17 -1.35 -17.22 7.37
C ILE A 17 -0.38 -16.72 6.29
N ILE A 18 0.54 -17.58 5.84
CA ILE A 18 1.52 -17.25 4.80
C ILE A 18 0.81 -16.88 3.49
N ALA A 19 -0.22 -17.62 3.09
CA ALA A 19 -0.99 -17.33 1.88
C ALA A 19 -1.71 -15.97 1.97
N LEU A 20 -2.31 -15.64 3.12
CA LEU A 20 -2.98 -14.35 3.33
C LEU A 20 -1.99 -13.18 3.31
N ILE A 21 -0.87 -13.30 4.00
CA ILE A 21 0.18 -12.28 4.01
C ILE A 21 0.77 -12.13 2.60
N GLY A 22 1.08 -13.23 1.93
CA GLY A 22 1.61 -13.24 0.56
C GLY A 22 0.65 -12.59 -0.43
N THR A 23 -0.66 -12.85 -0.30
CA THR A 23 -1.68 -12.22 -1.14
C THR A 23 -1.74 -10.71 -0.90
N GLY A 24 -1.73 -10.26 0.36
CA GLY A 24 -1.72 -8.84 0.69
C GLY A 24 -0.47 -8.15 0.13
N HIS A 25 0.69 -8.76 0.28
CA HIS A 25 1.96 -8.26 -0.26
C HIS A 25 1.95 -8.20 -1.79
N PHE A 26 1.46 -9.24 -2.46
CA PHE A 26 1.28 -9.25 -3.91
C PHE A 26 0.36 -8.11 -4.38
N LEU A 27 -0.77 -7.92 -3.72
CA LEU A 27 -1.72 -6.86 -4.07
C LEU A 27 -1.10 -5.46 -3.92
N SER A 28 -0.31 -5.21 -2.87
CA SER A 28 0.35 -3.92 -2.69
C SER A 28 1.34 -3.62 -3.82
N HIS A 29 2.16 -4.58 -4.22
CA HIS A 29 3.04 -4.44 -5.38
C HIS A 29 2.29 -4.33 -6.70
N PHE A 30 1.20 -5.07 -6.87
CA PHE A 30 0.35 -4.98 -8.05
C PHE A 30 -0.20 -3.57 -8.22
N TYR A 31 -0.77 -2.98 -7.17
CA TYR A 31 -1.28 -1.60 -7.22
C TYR A 31 -0.17 -0.58 -7.53
N MET A 32 1.00 -0.73 -6.95
CA MET A 32 2.13 0.13 -7.25
C MET A 32 2.55 0.03 -8.72
N LEU A 33 2.57 -1.17 -9.29
CA LEU A 33 2.93 -1.41 -10.69
C LEU A 33 1.86 -0.98 -11.69
N CYS A 34 0.63 -0.70 -11.26
CA CYS A 34 -0.40 -0.13 -12.12
C CYS A 34 -0.13 1.35 -12.49
N LEU A 35 0.67 2.08 -11.69
CA LEU A 35 0.91 3.51 -11.90
C LEU A 35 1.72 3.81 -13.19
N PRO A 36 2.87 3.14 -13.47
CA PRO A 36 3.67 3.46 -14.65
C PRO A 36 2.93 3.39 -15.99
N PRO A 37 2.09 2.38 -16.28
CA PRO A 37 1.29 2.36 -17.51
C PRO A 37 0.31 3.54 -17.61
N LEU A 38 -0.24 4.00 -16.49
CA LEU A 38 -1.17 5.12 -16.45
C LEU A 38 -0.47 6.48 -16.70
N PHE A 39 0.86 6.56 -16.54
CA PHE A 39 1.61 7.78 -16.83
C PHE A 39 1.44 8.25 -18.28
N LEU A 40 1.37 7.34 -19.23
CA LEU A 40 1.15 7.70 -20.63
C LEU A 40 -0.22 8.34 -20.83
N VAL A 41 -1.25 7.79 -20.20
CA VAL A 41 -2.64 8.30 -20.27
C VAL A 41 -2.71 9.68 -19.61
N TRP A 42 -2.20 9.83 -18.39
CA TRP A 42 -2.24 11.11 -17.66
C TRP A 42 -1.39 12.20 -18.31
N ARG A 43 -0.31 11.81 -18.98
CA ARG A 43 0.51 12.74 -19.73
C ARG A 43 -0.26 13.32 -20.92
N GLU A 44 -1.00 12.49 -21.65
CA GLU A 44 -1.82 12.95 -22.77
C GLU A 44 -3.04 13.75 -22.30
N GLU A 45 -3.70 13.30 -21.25
CA GLU A 45 -4.95 13.89 -20.75
C GLU A 45 -4.72 15.23 -20.04
N PHE A 46 -3.67 15.32 -19.20
CA PHE A 46 -3.40 16.51 -18.37
C PHE A 46 -2.25 17.37 -18.89
N GLY A 47 -1.58 16.96 -19.98
CA GLY A 47 -0.34 17.62 -20.43
C GLY A 47 0.81 17.53 -19.41
N ALA A 48 0.76 16.53 -18.52
CA ALA A 48 1.69 16.39 -17.41
C ALA A 48 3.10 16.03 -17.89
N SER A 49 4.10 16.63 -17.28
CA SER A 49 5.50 16.25 -17.47
C SER A 49 5.83 14.95 -16.73
N TYR A 50 6.87 14.24 -17.17
CA TYR A 50 7.38 13.07 -16.44
C TYR A 50 7.86 13.41 -15.03
N ALA A 51 8.32 14.65 -14.80
CA ALA A 51 8.71 15.11 -13.48
C ALA A 51 7.50 15.20 -12.52
N GLU A 52 6.36 15.70 -12.99
CA GLU A 52 5.13 15.77 -12.20
C GLU A 52 4.55 14.39 -11.89
N LEU A 53 4.60 13.47 -12.85
CA LEU A 53 4.18 12.07 -12.63
C LEU A 53 5.15 11.33 -11.71
N GLY A 54 6.45 11.55 -11.86
CA GLY A 54 7.48 11.03 -10.96
C GLY A 54 7.34 11.57 -9.53
N LEU A 55 6.91 12.83 -9.38
CA LEU A 55 6.59 13.40 -8.07
C LEU A 55 5.44 12.66 -7.38
N ALA A 56 4.42 12.21 -8.11
CA ALA A 56 3.34 11.41 -7.52
C ALA A 56 3.90 10.12 -6.89
N VAL A 57 4.80 9.41 -7.57
CA VAL A 57 5.46 8.21 -7.01
C VAL A 57 6.34 8.56 -5.82
N ALA A 58 7.08 9.66 -5.90
CA ALA A 58 7.92 10.12 -4.79
C ALA A 58 7.09 10.49 -3.55
N LEU A 59 5.95 11.15 -3.73
CA LEU A 59 5.03 11.49 -2.64
C LEU A 59 4.44 10.23 -2.00
N MET A 60 4.01 9.25 -2.79
CA MET A 60 3.51 7.96 -2.29
C MET A 60 4.60 7.25 -1.47
N SER A 61 5.77 7.04 -2.05
CA SER A 61 6.88 6.33 -1.40
C SER A 61 7.40 7.07 -0.18
N GLY A 62 7.48 8.40 -0.25
CA GLY A 62 7.88 9.26 0.87
C GLY A 62 6.89 9.19 2.03
N THR A 63 5.59 9.20 1.75
CA THR A 63 4.55 9.04 2.77
C THR A 63 4.67 7.68 3.45
N THR A 64 4.79 6.60 2.68
CA THR A 64 5.01 5.26 3.22
C THR A 64 6.24 5.20 4.11
N ALA A 65 7.38 5.74 3.66
CA ALA A 65 8.62 5.75 4.43
C ALA A 65 8.49 6.53 5.76
N LEU A 66 7.81 7.68 5.74
CA LEU A 66 7.58 8.49 6.95
C LEU A 66 6.65 7.80 7.94
N LEU A 67 5.62 7.09 7.45
CA LEU A 67 4.63 6.44 8.29
C LEU A 67 5.06 5.06 8.80
N GLN A 68 6.06 4.45 8.22
CA GLN A 68 6.53 3.09 8.56
C GLN A 68 6.82 2.94 10.06
N THR A 69 7.51 3.90 10.66
CA THR A 69 7.86 3.86 12.09
C THR A 69 6.64 4.06 13.00
N PRO A 70 5.83 5.13 12.87
CA PRO A 70 4.65 5.31 13.72
C PRO A 70 3.61 4.22 13.54
N VAL A 71 3.42 3.70 12.33
CA VAL A 71 2.52 2.57 12.08
C VAL A 71 3.05 1.30 12.73
N GLY A 72 4.37 1.05 12.72
CA GLY A 72 4.98 -0.06 13.43
C GLY A 72 4.63 -0.06 14.92
N PHE A 73 4.77 1.07 15.61
CA PHE A 73 4.37 1.20 17.02
C PHE A 73 2.86 0.97 17.23
N ALA A 74 2.04 1.43 16.31
CA ALA A 74 0.59 1.22 16.38
C ALA A 74 0.22 -0.25 16.16
N VAL A 75 0.88 -0.93 15.24
CA VAL A 75 0.73 -2.38 15.00
C VAL A 75 1.11 -3.20 16.23
N ASP A 76 2.21 -2.84 16.89
CA ASP A 76 2.64 -3.52 18.13
C ASP A 76 1.61 -3.36 19.26
N ARG A 77 0.91 -2.22 19.30
CA ARG A 77 -0.08 -1.93 20.33
C ARG A 77 -1.48 -2.50 20.04
N TYR A 78 -1.93 -2.44 18.78
CA TYR A 78 -3.31 -2.76 18.39
C TYR A 78 -3.43 -4.03 17.56
N GLY A 79 -2.30 -4.65 17.20
CA GLY A 79 -2.23 -5.82 16.32
C GLY A 79 -2.18 -5.45 14.84
N ALA A 80 -1.66 -6.35 14.02
CA ALA A 80 -1.41 -6.11 12.58
C ALA A 80 -2.69 -6.13 11.73
N ARG A 81 -3.71 -6.87 12.15
CA ARG A 81 -4.91 -7.12 11.32
C ARG A 81 -5.66 -5.86 10.88
N PRO A 82 -6.00 -4.89 11.76
CA PRO A 82 -6.71 -3.69 11.34
C PRO A 82 -5.87 -2.82 10.38
N PHE A 83 -4.55 -2.77 10.57
CA PHE A 83 -3.65 -2.01 9.70
C PHE A 83 -3.51 -2.65 8.33
N LEU A 84 -3.39 -3.98 8.27
CA LEU A 84 -3.31 -4.69 6.99
C LEU A 84 -4.59 -4.50 6.16
N VAL A 85 -5.76 -4.67 6.77
CA VAL A 85 -7.05 -4.50 6.08
C VAL A 85 -7.30 -3.04 5.73
N GLY A 86 -7.15 -2.14 6.70
CA GLY A 86 -7.38 -0.70 6.51
C GLY A 86 -6.41 -0.10 5.50
N GLY A 87 -5.12 -0.40 5.60
CA GLY A 87 -4.09 0.06 4.69
C GLY A 87 -4.35 -0.41 3.25
N THR A 88 -4.60 -1.70 3.06
CA THR A 88 -4.91 -2.25 1.72
C THR A 88 -6.15 -1.59 1.11
N LEU A 89 -7.19 -1.32 1.91
CA LEU A 89 -8.39 -0.63 1.43
C LEU A 89 -8.12 0.83 1.05
N ILE A 90 -7.38 1.57 1.87
CA ILE A 90 -6.98 2.96 1.58
C ILE A 90 -6.19 3.01 0.28
N MET A 91 -5.19 2.14 0.13
CA MET A 91 -4.37 2.07 -1.07
C MET A 91 -5.22 1.73 -2.31
N ALA A 92 -6.05 0.70 -2.25
CA ALA A 92 -6.90 0.27 -3.35
C ALA A 92 -7.88 1.37 -3.78
N LEU A 93 -8.55 2.02 -2.82
CA LEU A 93 -9.49 3.11 -3.10
C LEU A 93 -8.78 4.34 -3.67
N SER A 94 -7.61 4.71 -3.14
CA SER A 94 -6.83 5.85 -3.61
C SER A 94 -6.36 5.66 -5.04
N ILE A 95 -5.81 4.49 -5.37
CA ILE A 95 -5.36 4.18 -6.74
C ILE A 95 -6.54 4.09 -7.71
N SER A 96 -7.66 3.49 -7.28
CA SER A 96 -8.87 3.47 -8.10
C SER A 96 -9.43 4.87 -8.35
N ALA A 97 -9.37 5.75 -7.36
CA ALA A 97 -9.82 7.14 -7.48
C ALA A 97 -8.94 7.97 -8.42
N MET A 98 -7.68 7.59 -8.64
CA MET A 98 -6.81 8.25 -9.61
C MET A 98 -7.37 8.19 -11.05
N ALA A 99 -8.18 7.17 -11.38
CA ALA A 99 -8.87 7.08 -12.67
C ALA A 99 -9.88 8.23 -12.90
N PHE A 100 -10.32 8.87 -11.83
CA PHE A 100 -11.30 9.98 -11.87
C PHE A 100 -10.67 11.33 -11.49
N ALA A 101 -9.33 11.39 -11.42
CA ALA A 101 -8.63 12.60 -11.04
C ALA A 101 -8.85 13.71 -12.07
N PRO A 102 -9.23 14.93 -11.67
CA PRO A 102 -9.48 16.03 -12.59
C PRO A 102 -8.18 16.76 -13.04
N GLY A 103 -7.02 16.31 -12.58
CA GLY A 103 -5.74 16.91 -12.93
C GLY A 103 -4.59 16.41 -12.06
N VAL A 104 -3.37 16.86 -12.35
CA VAL A 104 -2.13 16.42 -11.71
C VAL A 104 -2.13 16.64 -10.19
N TRP A 105 -2.67 17.74 -9.70
CA TRP A 105 -2.76 18.04 -8.27
C TRP A 105 -3.57 16.97 -7.51
N ALA A 106 -4.65 16.47 -8.13
CA ALA A 106 -5.46 15.41 -7.53
C ALA A 106 -4.70 14.07 -7.50
N LEU A 107 -3.89 13.79 -8.53
CA LEU A 107 -2.99 12.63 -8.54
C LEU A 107 -2.00 12.69 -7.37
N TRP A 108 -1.43 13.86 -7.06
CA TRP A 108 -0.51 14.01 -5.93
C TRP A 108 -1.18 13.78 -4.59
N LEU A 109 -2.39 14.32 -4.39
CA LEU A 109 -3.16 14.08 -3.15
C LEU A 109 -3.51 12.60 -2.99
N LEU A 110 -3.96 11.95 -4.05
CA LEU A 110 -4.29 10.53 -4.03
C LEU A 110 -3.05 9.65 -3.88
N ALA A 111 -1.90 10.08 -4.40
CA ALA A 111 -0.62 9.40 -4.20
C ALA A 111 -0.18 9.46 -2.72
N ILE A 112 -0.29 10.61 -2.07
CA ILE A 112 -0.06 10.74 -0.62
C ILE A 112 -0.99 9.82 0.14
N LEU A 113 -2.29 9.84 -0.15
CA LEU A 113 -3.28 8.99 0.50
C LEU A 113 -3.00 7.49 0.29
N SER A 114 -2.60 7.10 -0.92
CA SER A 114 -2.17 5.74 -1.24
C SER A 114 -0.93 5.33 -0.44
N GLY A 115 -0.02 6.26 -0.17
CA GLY A 115 1.16 6.01 0.66
C GLY A 115 0.88 5.83 2.15
N VAL A 116 -0.33 6.13 2.62
CA VAL A 116 -0.81 5.83 3.98
C VAL A 116 -1.19 4.35 4.13
N GLY A 117 -1.61 3.69 3.07
CA GLY A 117 -2.01 2.27 3.02
C GLY A 117 -0.86 1.36 2.76
#